data_0608707be1ce6628e0a4216adf9146fa
#
_entry.id   0608707be1ce6628e0a4216adf9146fa
#
_cell.length_a   1.000
_cell.length_b   1.000
_cell.length_c   1.000
_cell.angle_alpha   90.00
_cell.angle_beta   90.00
_cell.angle_gamma   90.00
#
_symmetry.space_group_name_H-M   'P 1'
#
loop_
_entity.id
_entity.type
_entity.pdbx_description
1 polymer ?
#
loop_
_entity_poly.entity_id
_entity_poly.type
_entity_poly.pdbx_seq_one_letter_code
_entity_poly.pdbx_strand_id
1 'polypeptide(L)'
;MSQYDVAVVGEIYIDHIFTGFTAWPQPGEEAIARHYHREIGGGAANTACALGRLGRAVNLIGAIGASDAEWFEDRLHEFGVSSHGILRTKGSTGVTASVSLLNDRSFFTYVGENHRLMDILRSEAIFDSLKSARHVHFALPLDHGLAQALLPALRAGGCTTSLDVGFQPAWYTSSATLNTCRTTDYFLPNEREALLLSGGDASSYLAFAEQNGLHAPLIKLGSRGAAMKVKGRLYEVASPIVDVIDTTGAGDAFDAGFIDALLDDADPVDCLRRACICGGLSTRLAGALQGLPLREEIGDIYEQTYTS
;
A
#
# COMPACT_ATOMS: atom_id res chain seq x y z
N MET A 1 20.42 -4.15 -16.51
CA MET A 1 20.28 -3.74 -15.10
C MET A 1 18.91 -3.11 -14.95
N SER A 2 18.18 -3.40 -13.89
CA SER A 2 16.87 -2.79 -13.61
C SER A 2 17.03 -1.28 -13.41
N GLN A 3 16.14 -0.49 -14.01
CA GLN A 3 16.18 0.98 -13.89
C GLN A 3 15.65 1.42 -12.51
N TYR A 4 14.71 0.65 -11.95
CA TYR A 4 14.08 0.90 -10.66
C TYR A 4 14.21 -0.32 -9.74
N ASP A 5 14.26 -0.06 -8.43
CA ASP A 5 14.11 -1.11 -7.43
C ASP A 5 12.67 -1.61 -7.39
N VAL A 6 11.70 -0.68 -7.40
CA VAL A 6 10.28 -0.99 -7.30
C VAL A 6 9.47 -0.19 -8.32
N ALA A 7 8.55 -0.87 -9.01
CA ALA A 7 7.42 -0.24 -9.66
C ALA A 7 6.19 -0.41 -8.77
N VAL A 8 5.57 0.69 -8.36
CA VAL A 8 4.35 0.69 -7.55
C VAL A 8 3.18 1.10 -8.44
N VAL A 9 2.16 0.25 -8.50
CA VAL A 9 1.01 0.42 -9.39
C VAL A 9 -0.26 0.55 -8.58
N GLY A 10 -1.07 1.56 -8.85
CA GLY A 10 -2.40 1.64 -8.24
C GLY A 10 -3.01 3.01 -8.25
N GLU A 11 -3.96 3.19 -7.34
CA GLU A 11 -4.76 4.41 -7.26
C GLU A 11 -3.97 5.56 -6.67
N ILE A 12 -4.15 6.73 -7.29
CA ILE A 12 -3.55 8.01 -6.88
C ILE A 12 -4.69 8.99 -6.62
N TYR A 13 -4.70 9.60 -5.45
CA TYR A 13 -5.71 10.58 -5.04
C TYR A 13 -5.05 11.88 -4.59
N ILE A 14 -5.86 12.94 -4.59
CA ILE A 14 -5.61 14.13 -3.79
C ILE A 14 -6.46 13.99 -2.53
N ASP A 15 -5.82 13.89 -1.38
CA ASP A 15 -6.52 13.86 -0.10
C ASP A 15 -6.74 15.27 0.43
N HIS A 16 -7.99 15.67 0.56
CA HIS A 16 -8.43 16.86 1.27
C HIS A 16 -8.80 16.49 2.69
N ILE A 17 -7.95 16.83 3.64
CA ILE A 17 -8.07 16.41 5.04
C ILE A 17 -8.63 17.57 5.85
N PHE A 18 -9.84 17.39 6.39
CA PHE A 18 -10.53 18.38 7.21
C PHE A 18 -10.64 17.88 8.64
N THR A 19 -10.17 18.68 9.62
CA THR A 19 -10.20 18.31 11.03
C THR A 19 -10.67 19.47 11.92
N GLY A 20 -10.99 19.14 13.17
CA GLY A 20 -11.39 20.12 14.16
C GLY A 20 -12.86 20.54 14.08
N PHE A 21 -13.72 19.69 13.56
CA PHE A 21 -15.16 19.85 13.63
C PHE A 21 -15.68 19.59 15.04
N THR A 22 -16.78 20.26 15.40
CA THR A 22 -17.46 20.06 16.67
C THR A 22 -18.65 19.12 16.58
N ALA A 23 -19.29 19.06 15.39
CA ALA A 23 -20.43 18.18 15.12
C ALA A 23 -20.53 17.90 13.62
N TRP A 24 -21.23 16.82 13.26
CA TRP A 24 -21.64 16.54 11.88
C TRP A 24 -22.83 17.42 11.50
N PRO A 25 -22.80 18.13 10.35
CA PRO A 25 -23.88 19.02 9.97
C PRO A 25 -25.15 18.24 9.61
N GLN A 26 -26.31 18.80 9.96
CA GLN A 26 -27.58 18.31 9.46
C GLN A 26 -27.79 18.79 8.01
N PRO A 27 -28.68 18.14 7.22
CA PRO A 27 -29.02 18.62 5.89
C PRO A 27 -29.42 20.11 5.87
N GLY A 28 -28.69 20.92 5.11
CA GLY A 28 -28.88 22.37 5.03
C GLY A 28 -28.03 23.20 6.00
N GLU A 29 -27.25 22.56 6.87
CA GLU A 29 -26.30 23.24 7.77
C GLU A 29 -24.89 23.21 7.21
N GLU A 30 -24.07 24.14 7.69
CA GLU A 30 -22.63 24.22 7.39
C GLU A 30 -21.83 23.81 8.62
N ALA A 31 -20.78 23.00 8.42
CA ALA A 31 -19.78 22.71 9.42
C ALA A 31 -18.44 23.33 9.01
N ILE A 32 -17.82 24.07 9.91
CA ILE A 32 -16.55 24.76 9.65
C ILE A 32 -15.41 23.94 10.25
N ALA A 33 -14.49 23.49 9.39
CA ALA A 33 -13.25 22.85 9.83
C ALA A 33 -12.28 23.88 10.40
N ARG A 34 -11.55 23.53 11.46
CA ARG A 34 -10.50 24.39 12.04
C ARG A 34 -9.17 24.24 11.30
N HIS A 35 -8.93 23.05 10.72
CA HIS A 35 -7.71 22.76 9.99
C HIS A 35 -8.03 22.08 8.66
N TYR A 36 -7.27 22.45 7.65
CA TYR A 36 -7.31 21.85 6.32
C TYR A 36 -5.90 21.56 5.85
N HIS A 37 -5.71 20.39 5.26
CA HIS A 37 -4.48 20.00 4.62
C HIS A 37 -4.78 19.30 3.28
N ARG A 38 -3.96 19.56 2.26
CA ARG A 38 -3.98 18.87 0.96
C ARG A 38 -2.73 18.03 0.85
N GLU A 39 -2.88 16.73 0.57
CA GLU A 39 -1.76 15.82 0.44
C GLU A 39 -1.99 14.82 -0.69
N ILE A 40 -0.92 14.15 -1.14
CA ILE A 40 -1.02 12.96 -1.97
C ILE A 40 -1.64 11.84 -1.14
N GLY A 41 -2.56 11.08 -1.75
CA GLY A 41 -3.18 9.90 -1.18
C GLY A 41 -3.31 8.76 -2.19
N GLY A 42 -3.91 7.68 -1.72
CA GLY A 42 -4.01 6.42 -2.45
C GLY A 42 -2.90 5.44 -2.07
N GLY A 43 -3.25 4.17 -1.92
CA GLY A 43 -2.33 3.14 -1.42
C GLY A 43 -1.04 3.06 -2.23
N ALA A 44 -1.13 3.19 -3.57
CA ALA A 44 0.06 3.16 -4.43
C ALA A 44 0.99 4.35 -4.16
N ALA A 45 0.44 5.56 -4.06
CA ALA A 45 1.26 6.74 -3.82
C ALA A 45 1.86 6.73 -2.40
N ASN A 46 1.10 6.29 -1.40
CA ASN A 46 1.59 6.14 -0.03
C ASN A 46 2.75 5.14 0.06
N THR A 47 2.59 3.94 -0.52
CA THR A 47 3.66 2.93 -0.56
C THR A 47 4.87 3.41 -1.34
N ALA A 48 4.67 4.11 -2.49
CA ALA A 48 5.76 4.66 -3.27
C ALA A 48 6.56 5.71 -2.49
N CYS A 49 5.87 6.66 -1.83
CA CYS A 49 6.51 7.66 -0.99
C CYS A 49 7.27 7.05 0.20
N ALA A 50 6.71 6.01 0.83
CA ALA A 50 7.37 5.30 1.90
C ALA A 50 8.67 4.62 1.41
N LEU A 51 8.64 3.91 0.29
CA LEU A 51 9.81 3.28 -0.33
C LEU A 51 10.87 4.32 -0.74
N GLY A 52 10.43 5.43 -1.36
CA GLY A 52 11.34 6.51 -1.74
C GLY A 52 12.03 7.12 -0.52
N ARG A 53 11.31 7.32 0.59
CA ARG A 53 11.87 7.80 1.86
C ARG A 53 12.88 6.83 2.47
N LEU A 54 12.75 5.54 2.19
CA LEU A 54 13.74 4.51 2.54
C LEU A 54 14.93 4.47 1.57
N GLY A 55 14.97 5.34 0.55
CA GLY A 55 16.08 5.46 -0.40
C GLY A 55 16.01 4.48 -1.57
N ARG A 56 14.85 3.85 -1.85
CA ARG A 56 14.66 2.99 -3.02
C ARG A 56 14.40 3.82 -4.28
N ALA A 57 14.92 3.35 -5.41
CA ALA A 57 14.56 3.89 -6.72
C ALA A 57 13.16 3.42 -7.11
N VAL A 58 12.16 4.30 -7.01
CA VAL A 58 10.73 3.97 -7.16
C VAL A 58 10.16 4.64 -8.40
N ASN A 59 9.38 3.87 -9.19
CA ASN A 59 8.52 4.39 -10.25
C ASN A 59 7.06 4.19 -9.88
N LEU A 60 6.32 5.30 -9.73
CA LEU A 60 4.88 5.25 -9.48
C LEU A 60 4.12 5.20 -10.80
N ILE A 61 3.22 4.22 -10.94
CA ILE A 61 2.38 3.99 -12.12
C ILE A 61 0.92 4.15 -11.75
N GLY A 62 0.25 5.08 -12.41
CA GLY A 62 -1.15 5.42 -12.15
C GLY A 62 -1.67 6.45 -13.13
N ALA A 63 -2.78 7.13 -12.78
CA ALA A 63 -3.35 8.18 -13.62
C ALA A 63 -3.81 9.39 -12.81
N ILE A 64 -3.53 10.59 -13.34
CA ILE A 64 -3.95 11.86 -12.77
C ILE A 64 -4.49 12.81 -13.86
N GLY A 65 -5.23 13.81 -13.46
CA GLY A 65 -5.55 14.95 -14.31
C GLY A 65 -4.32 15.80 -14.60
N ALA A 66 -4.15 16.24 -15.85
CA ALA A 66 -2.99 17.04 -16.26
C ALA A 66 -2.89 18.38 -15.52
N SER A 67 -4.00 18.91 -15.02
CA SER A 67 -4.03 20.13 -14.20
C SER A 67 -3.30 20.02 -12.87
N ASP A 68 -3.14 18.80 -12.34
CA ASP A 68 -2.50 18.56 -11.05
C ASP A 68 -1.06 18.05 -11.20
N ALA A 69 -0.59 17.83 -12.43
CA ALA A 69 0.68 17.14 -12.70
C ALA A 69 1.89 17.83 -12.04
N GLU A 70 2.01 19.15 -12.14
CA GLU A 70 3.11 19.92 -11.56
C GLU A 70 3.16 19.74 -10.04
N TRP A 71 2.00 19.87 -9.37
CA TRP A 71 1.91 19.69 -7.92
C TRP A 71 2.27 18.27 -7.49
N PHE A 72 1.83 17.24 -8.25
CA PHE A 72 2.21 15.86 -7.97
C PHE A 72 3.70 15.61 -8.16
N GLU A 73 4.29 16.15 -9.23
CA GLU A 73 5.71 16.00 -9.52
C GLU A 73 6.58 16.59 -8.42
N ASP A 74 6.26 17.82 -8.01
CA ASP A 74 6.98 18.50 -6.92
C ASP A 74 6.88 17.69 -5.62
N ARG A 75 5.67 17.24 -5.30
CA ARG A 75 5.44 16.52 -4.05
C ARG A 75 6.07 15.12 -4.05
N LEU A 76 6.01 14.37 -5.14
CA LEU A 76 6.68 13.06 -5.29
C LEU A 76 8.21 13.21 -5.26
N HIS A 77 8.74 14.28 -5.83
CA HIS A 77 10.17 14.58 -5.81
C HIS A 77 10.71 14.73 -4.38
N GLU A 78 9.95 15.32 -3.45
CA GLU A 78 10.34 15.42 -2.04
C GLU A 78 10.57 14.04 -1.37
N PHE A 79 9.93 13.00 -1.90
CA PHE A 79 10.10 11.61 -1.45
C PHE A 79 11.07 10.81 -2.32
N GLY A 80 11.66 11.40 -3.37
CA GLY A 80 12.54 10.69 -4.30
C GLY A 80 11.81 9.71 -5.23
N VAL A 81 10.51 9.90 -5.47
CA VAL A 81 9.68 9.03 -6.31
C VAL A 81 9.61 9.56 -7.74
N SER A 82 9.83 8.67 -8.72
CA SER A 82 9.67 9.00 -10.14
C SER A 82 8.19 9.02 -10.53
N SER A 83 7.78 10.09 -11.24
CA SER A 83 6.45 10.26 -11.82
C SER A 83 6.34 9.82 -13.29
N HIS A 84 7.38 9.23 -13.87
CA HIS A 84 7.42 8.86 -15.29
C HIS A 84 6.36 7.83 -15.70
N GLY A 85 5.93 6.99 -14.77
CA GLY A 85 4.87 6.00 -14.97
C GLY A 85 3.45 6.58 -14.85
N ILE A 86 3.29 7.85 -14.48
CA ILE A 86 1.98 8.47 -14.28
C ILE A 86 1.42 8.98 -15.60
N LEU A 87 0.27 8.43 -16.00
CA LEU A 87 -0.49 8.92 -17.14
C LEU A 87 -1.19 10.24 -16.79
N ARG A 88 -0.86 11.30 -17.53
CA ARG A 88 -1.52 12.62 -17.44
C ARG A 88 -2.66 12.70 -18.43
N THR A 89 -3.87 12.94 -17.97
CA THR A 89 -5.08 12.91 -18.78
C THR A 89 -5.77 14.28 -18.80
N LYS A 90 -6.78 14.44 -19.68
CA LYS A 90 -7.64 15.64 -19.69
C LYS A 90 -8.73 15.60 -18.63
N GLY A 91 -8.93 14.46 -17.97
CA GLY A 91 -9.90 14.29 -16.89
C GLY A 91 -9.39 14.84 -15.56
N SER A 92 -10.15 14.58 -14.50
CA SER A 92 -9.81 15.04 -13.15
C SER A 92 -9.10 13.96 -12.37
N THR A 93 -8.09 14.33 -11.60
CA THR A 93 -7.47 13.45 -10.61
C THR A 93 -8.52 12.93 -9.62
N GLY A 94 -8.35 11.70 -9.13
CA GLY A 94 -9.13 11.18 -8.02
C GLY A 94 -8.99 12.06 -6.78
N VAL A 95 -10.08 12.23 -6.03
CA VAL A 95 -10.09 13.08 -4.83
C VAL A 95 -10.72 12.31 -3.68
N THR A 96 -10.10 12.37 -2.50
CA THR A 96 -10.71 11.90 -1.25
C THR A 96 -10.84 13.08 -0.29
N ALA A 97 -12.06 13.36 0.17
CA ALA A 97 -12.29 14.25 1.31
C ALA A 97 -12.36 13.42 2.59
N SER A 98 -11.35 13.55 3.44
CA SER A 98 -11.29 12.95 4.77
C SER A 98 -11.80 13.94 5.80
N VAL A 99 -12.85 13.56 6.51
CA VAL A 99 -13.49 14.39 7.55
C VAL A 99 -13.35 13.66 8.89
N SER A 100 -12.56 14.25 9.80
CA SER A 100 -12.38 13.69 11.14
C SER A 100 -13.29 14.39 12.13
N LEU A 101 -14.14 13.60 12.81
CA LEU A 101 -15.03 14.07 13.87
C LEU A 101 -14.88 13.18 15.10
N LEU A 102 -14.61 13.79 16.26
CA LEU A 102 -14.32 13.08 17.51
C LEU A 102 -13.14 12.11 17.32
N ASN A 103 -13.37 10.81 17.42
CA ASN A 103 -12.33 9.76 17.31
C ASN A 103 -12.51 8.89 16.06
N ASP A 104 -13.29 9.35 15.06
CA ASP A 104 -13.58 8.55 13.86
C ASP A 104 -13.46 9.42 12.60
N ARG A 105 -13.39 8.77 11.44
CA ARG A 105 -13.24 9.40 10.12
C ARG A 105 -14.28 8.93 9.16
N SER A 106 -14.70 9.87 8.31
CA SER A 106 -15.52 9.60 7.14
C SER A 106 -14.79 10.03 5.89
N PHE A 107 -14.96 9.25 4.81
CA PHE A 107 -14.32 9.52 3.54
C PHE A 107 -15.38 9.69 2.46
N PHE A 108 -15.16 10.69 1.58
CA PHE A 108 -15.92 10.90 0.37
C PHE A 108 -14.95 10.84 -0.79
N THR A 109 -15.09 9.82 -1.63
CA THR A 109 -14.12 9.57 -2.71
C THR A 109 -14.75 9.76 -4.08
N TYR A 110 -14.09 10.56 -4.91
CA TYR A 110 -14.30 10.63 -6.34
C TYR A 110 -13.14 9.91 -7.03
N VAL A 111 -13.44 8.86 -7.77
CA VAL A 111 -12.42 7.96 -8.34
C VAL A 111 -11.54 8.64 -9.40
N GLY A 112 -12.10 9.62 -10.14
CA GLY A 112 -11.36 10.33 -11.19
C GLY A 112 -10.76 9.38 -12.22
N GLU A 113 -9.57 9.72 -12.69
CA GLU A 113 -8.86 8.94 -13.74
C GLU A 113 -8.36 7.57 -13.28
N ASN A 114 -8.47 7.23 -11.99
CA ASN A 114 -8.13 5.88 -11.50
C ASN A 114 -8.97 4.77 -12.17
N HIS A 115 -10.16 5.09 -12.71
CA HIS A 115 -10.96 4.13 -13.48
C HIS A 115 -10.22 3.58 -14.71
N ARG A 116 -9.16 4.22 -15.18
CA ARG A 116 -8.36 3.82 -16.35
C ARG A 116 -7.22 2.85 -16.01
N LEU A 117 -6.99 2.55 -14.75
CA LEU A 117 -5.85 1.73 -14.30
C LEU A 117 -5.76 0.38 -15.05
N MET A 118 -6.88 -0.30 -15.24
CA MET A 118 -6.88 -1.59 -15.94
C MET A 118 -6.49 -1.45 -17.43
N ASP A 119 -6.86 -0.35 -18.09
CA ASP A 119 -6.48 -0.08 -19.47
C ASP A 119 -4.99 0.31 -19.57
N ILE A 120 -4.50 1.09 -18.60
CA ILE A 120 -3.09 1.43 -18.47
C ILE A 120 -2.24 0.17 -18.37
N LEU A 121 -2.62 -0.77 -17.50
CA LEU A 121 -1.89 -2.03 -17.28
C LEU A 121 -1.92 -2.99 -18.49
N ARG A 122 -2.84 -2.79 -19.45
CA ARG A 122 -2.87 -3.53 -20.71
C ARG A 122 -1.93 -2.94 -21.77
N SER A 123 -1.35 -1.76 -21.52
CA SER A 123 -0.43 -1.11 -22.45
C SER A 123 0.93 -1.79 -22.45
N GLU A 124 1.48 -2.05 -23.65
CA GLU A 124 2.81 -2.64 -23.84
C GLU A 124 3.91 -1.77 -23.21
N ALA A 125 3.82 -0.45 -23.38
CA ALA A 125 4.79 0.49 -22.79
C ALA A 125 4.83 0.41 -21.26
N ILE A 126 3.67 0.25 -20.60
CA ILE A 126 3.60 0.07 -19.16
C ILE A 126 4.13 -1.29 -18.75
N PHE A 127 3.81 -2.34 -19.50
CA PHE A 127 4.36 -3.68 -19.24
C PHE A 127 5.90 -3.69 -19.30
N ASP A 128 6.48 -3.02 -20.29
CA ASP A 128 7.95 -2.88 -20.39
C ASP A 128 8.53 -2.06 -19.22
N SER A 129 7.82 -1.03 -18.78
CA SER A 129 8.19 -0.26 -17.60
C SER A 129 8.16 -1.12 -16.32
N LEU A 130 7.13 -1.96 -16.15
CA LEU A 130 7.05 -2.89 -15.02
C LEU A 130 8.23 -3.87 -15.00
N LYS A 131 8.59 -4.45 -16.15
CA LYS A 131 9.74 -5.36 -16.28
C LYS A 131 11.09 -4.70 -15.99
N SER A 132 11.16 -3.38 -15.99
CA SER A 132 12.38 -2.65 -15.66
C SER A 132 12.67 -2.56 -14.16
N ALA A 133 11.76 -3.02 -13.32
CA ALA A 133 11.91 -3.06 -11.87
C ALA A 133 12.33 -4.45 -11.37
N ARG A 134 12.94 -4.50 -10.17
CA ARG A 134 13.24 -5.76 -9.46
C ARG A 134 11.99 -6.33 -8.80
N HIS A 135 11.11 -5.46 -8.32
CA HIS A 135 9.85 -5.79 -7.68
C HIS A 135 8.71 -4.95 -8.22
N VAL A 136 7.52 -5.55 -8.38
CA VAL A 136 6.30 -4.83 -8.76
C VAL A 136 5.26 -5.00 -7.65
N HIS A 137 4.89 -3.88 -7.03
CA HIS A 137 3.82 -3.83 -6.03
C HIS A 137 2.52 -3.32 -6.65
N PHE A 138 1.45 -4.07 -6.49
CA PHE A 138 0.10 -3.72 -6.91
C PHE A 138 -0.71 -3.30 -5.69
N ALA A 139 -1.01 -2.00 -5.57
CA ALA A 139 -1.87 -1.43 -4.53
C ALA A 139 -3.25 -1.10 -5.12
N LEU A 140 -3.99 -2.12 -5.54
CA LEU A 140 -5.30 -2.00 -6.19
C LEU A 140 -6.00 -3.37 -6.30
N PRO A 141 -7.35 -3.40 -6.48
CA PRO A 141 -8.08 -4.63 -6.80
C PRO A 141 -7.78 -5.06 -8.24
N LEU A 142 -6.65 -5.75 -8.46
CA LEU A 142 -6.19 -6.18 -9.77
C LEU A 142 -7.23 -7.09 -10.45
N ASP A 143 -7.59 -6.78 -11.70
CA ASP A 143 -8.49 -7.60 -12.51
C ASP A 143 -7.95 -9.03 -12.64
N HIS A 144 -8.78 -10.02 -12.32
CA HIS A 144 -8.34 -11.42 -12.25
C HIS A 144 -7.87 -11.97 -13.59
N GLY A 145 -8.51 -11.55 -14.69
CA GLY A 145 -8.10 -11.98 -16.05
C GLY A 145 -6.76 -11.37 -16.43
N LEU A 146 -6.56 -10.09 -16.13
CA LEU A 146 -5.30 -9.42 -16.36
C LEU A 146 -4.18 -10.02 -15.49
N ALA A 147 -4.45 -10.33 -14.22
CA ALA A 147 -3.50 -10.93 -13.31
C ALA A 147 -2.91 -12.25 -13.84
N GLN A 148 -3.75 -13.10 -14.47
CA GLN A 148 -3.33 -14.39 -15.03
C GLN A 148 -2.35 -14.25 -16.21
N ALA A 149 -2.39 -13.14 -16.92
CA ALA A 149 -1.44 -12.86 -18.01
C ALA A 149 -0.20 -12.10 -17.49
N LEU A 150 -0.42 -11.09 -16.65
CA LEU A 150 0.60 -10.13 -16.24
C LEU A 150 1.59 -10.72 -15.23
N LEU A 151 1.11 -11.35 -14.16
CA LEU A 151 1.98 -11.82 -13.06
C LEU A 151 2.97 -12.91 -13.50
N PRO A 152 2.56 -13.94 -14.25
CA PRO A 152 3.53 -14.93 -14.77
C PRO A 152 4.56 -14.32 -15.74
N ALA A 153 4.14 -13.33 -16.54
CA ALA A 153 5.04 -12.67 -17.49
C ALA A 153 6.08 -11.79 -16.78
N LEU A 154 5.69 -11.10 -15.70
CA LEU A 154 6.62 -10.36 -14.84
C LEU A 154 7.62 -11.29 -14.15
N ARG A 155 7.15 -12.41 -13.60
CA ARG A 155 8.00 -13.43 -12.98
C ARG A 155 8.99 -14.04 -14.00
N ALA A 156 8.54 -14.31 -15.21
CA ALA A 156 9.43 -14.78 -16.29
C ALA A 156 10.48 -13.72 -16.68
N GLY A 157 10.18 -12.44 -16.48
CA GLY A 157 11.11 -11.32 -16.63
C GLY A 157 12.08 -11.12 -15.45
N GLY A 158 11.95 -11.93 -14.39
CA GLY A 158 12.80 -11.86 -13.20
C GLY A 158 12.29 -10.90 -12.11
N CYS A 159 11.09 -10.34 -12.26
CA CYS A 159 10.46 -9.50 -11.24
C CYS A 159 9.78 -10.36 -10.16
N THR A 160 9.90 -9.99 -8.90
CA THR A 160 8.99 -10.46 -7.86
C THR A 160 7.77 -9.54 -7.77
N THR A 161 6.66 -10.04 -7.22
CA THR A 161 5.38 -9.33 -7.20
C THR A 161 4.74 -9.35 -5.82
N SER A 162 4.11 -8.23 -5.43
CA SER A 162 3.24 -8.17 -4.24
C SER A 162 1.91 -7.49 -4.56
N LEU A 163 0.88 -7.82 -3.77
CA LEU A 163 -0.48 -7.32 -3.94
C LEU A 163 -1.08 -6.95 -2.59
N ASP A 164 -1.48 -5.70 -2.45
CA ASP A 164 -2.41 -5.19 -1.46
C ASP A 164 -3.66 -4.64 -2.18
N VAL A 165 -4.82 -5.20 -1.88
CA VAL A 165 -6.07 -4.84 -2.57
C VAL A 165 -6.80 -3.72 -1.85
N GLY A 166 -6.49 -3.51 -0.56
CA GLY A 166 -7.30 -2.69 0.31
C GLY A 166 -8.69 -3.30 0.56
N PHE A 167 -9.57 -2.55 1.20
CA PHE A 167 -10.90 -3.05 1.57
C PHE A 167 -11.86 -3.03 0.37
N GLN A 168 -11.85 -4.10 -0.43
CA GLN A 168 -12.70 -4.29 -1.62
C GLN A 168 -13.51 -5.60 -1.52
N PRO A 169 -14.62 -5.65 -0.75
CA PRO A 169 -15.36 -6.90 -0.49
C PRO A 169 -15.74 -7.69 -1.73
N ALA A 170 -16.14 -7.02 -2.81
CA ALA A 170 -16.52 -7.67 -4.06
C ALA A 170 -15.35 -8.42 -4.72
N TRP A 171 -14.12 -7.89 -4.61
CA TRP A 171 -12.92 -8.55 -5.11
C TRP A 171 -12.62 -9.81 -4.31
N TYR A 172 -12.68 -9.74 -2.97
CA TYR A 172 -12.38 -10.86 -2.08
C TYR A 172 -13.36 -12.02 -2.20
N THR A 173 -14.62 -11.76 -2.51
CA THR A 173 -15.69 -12.79 -2.64
C THR A 173 -15.77 -13.41 -4.03
N SER A 174 -14.95 -12.96 -4.99
CA SER A 174 -14.86 -13.57 -6.33
C SER A 174 -14.25 -14.98 -6.26
N SER A 175 -14.79 -15.91 -7.03
CA SER A 175 -14.21 -17.26 -7.17
C SER A 175 -12.83 -17.28 -7.79
N ALA A 176 -12.42 -16.20 -8.47
CA ALA A 176 -11.10 -16.06 -9.09
C ALA A 176 -10.01 -15.51 -8.16
N THR A 177 -10.38 -14.97 -6.99
CA THR A 177 -9.46 -14.30 -6.05
C THR A 177 -8.30 -15.19 -5.63
N LEU A 178 -8.59 -16.41 -5.19
CA LEU A 178 -7.54 -17.36 -4.77
C LEU A 178 -6.52 -17.64 -5.88
N ASN A 179 -6.97 -17.69 -7.13
CA ASN A 179 -6.05 -17.91 -8.24
C ASN A 179 -5.12 -16.71 -8.45
N THR A 180 -5.63 -15.49 -8.33
CA THR A 180 -4.80 -14.27 -8.36
C THR A 180 -3.80 -14.25 -7.20
N CYS A 181 -4.23 -14.55 -5.98
CA CYS A 181 -3.34 -14.62 -4.81
C CYS A 181 -2.24 -15.68 -4.96
N ARG A 182 -2.54 -16.85 -5.54
CA ARG A 182 -1.53 -17.90 -5.82
C ARG A 182 -0.50 -17.48 -6.87
N THR A 183 -0.92 -16.66 -7.80
CA THR A 183 -0.05 -16.21 -8.90
C THR A 183 0.87 -15.07 -8.47
N THR A 184 0.51 -14.32 -7.42
CA THR A 184 1.33 -13.30 -6.79
C THR A 184 2.38 -13.95 -5.88
N ASP A 185 3.58 -13.38 -5.77
CA ASP A 185 4.61 -13.91 -4.87
C ASP A 185 4.27 -13.60 -3.40
N TYR A 186 3.76 -12.40 -3.13
CA TYR A 186 3.34 -11.95 -1.78
C TYR A 186 1.98 -11.28 -1.84
N PHE A 187 1.02 -11.82 -1.10
CA PHE A 187 -0.28 -11.21 -0.87
C PHE A 187 -0.33 -10.66 0.56
N LEU A 188 -0.70 -9.38 0.75
CA LEU A 188 -0.46 -8.60 1.97
C LEU A 188 -1.76 -8.12 2.66
N PRO A 189 -2.70 -9.01 3.02
CA PRO A 189 -3.97 -8.62 3.62
C PRO A 189 -3.83 -8.22 5.09
N ASN A 190 -4.74 -7.35 5.55
CA ASN A 190 -5.02 -7.17 6.97
C ASN A 190 -6.06 -8.20 7.47
N GLU A 191 -6.41 -8.17 8.77
CA GLU A 191 -7.35 -9.11 9.37
C GLU A 191 -8.75 -9.08 8.75
N ARG A 192 -9.26 -7.89 8.40
CA ARG A 192 -10.60 -7.76 7.78
C ARG A 192 -10.61 -8.35 6.37
N GLU A 193 -9.57 -8.15 5.63
CA GLU A 193 -9.38 -8.67 4.28
C GLU A 193 -9.15 -10.18 4.30
N ALA A 194 -8.34 -10.67 5.22
CA ALA A 194 -8.12 -12.09 5.46
C ALA A 194 -9.42 -12.82 5.82
N LEU A 195 -10.26 -12.20 6.67
CA LEU A 195 -11.60 -12.71 7.01
C LEU A 195 -12.49 -12.81 5.78
N LEU A 196 -12.51 -11.79 4.91
CA LEU A 196 -13.30 -11.82 3.67
C LEU A 196 -12.88 -12.96 2.73
N LEU A 197 -11.58 -13.26 2.67
CA LEU A 197 -11.04 -14.29 1.80
C LEU A 197 -11.25 -15.71 2.36
N SER A 198 -11.04 -15.90 3.66
CA SER A 198 -11.03 -17.23 4.30
C SER A 198 -12.32 -17.59 5.03
N GLY A 199 -13.15 -16.60 5.38
CA GLY A 199 -14.31 -16.77 6.25
C GLY A 199 -13.95 -17.04 7.72
N GLY A 200 -12.67 -16.96 8.13
CA GLY A 200 -12.16 -17.28 9.45
C GLY A 200 -11.27 -16.17 10.05
N ASP A 201 -10.85 -16.34 11.28
CA ASP A 201 -9.95 -15.42 11.98
C ASP A 201 -8.49 -15.45 11.43
N ALA A 202 -7.61 -14.62 12.01
CA ALA A 202 -6.22 -14.50 11.59
C ALA A 202 -5.45 -15.84 11.66
N SER A 203 -5.72 -16.68 12.67
CA SER A 203 -5.02 -17.95 12.86
C SER A 203 -5.45 -18.99 11.82
N SER A 204 -6.73 -19.04 11.51
CA SER A 204 -7.30 -19.93 10.48
C SER A 204 -6.92 -19.46 9.06
N TYR A 205 -6.78 -18.15 8.83
CA TYR A 205 -6.36 -17.62 7.54
C TYR A 205 -5.02 -18.15 7.06
N LEU A 206 -3.98 -18.16 7.90
CA LEU A 206 -2.66 -18.65 7.48
C LEU A 206 -2.68 -20.14 7.09
N ALA A 207 -3.46 -20.95 7.82
CA ALA A 207 -3.66 -22.35 7.46
C ALA A 207 -4.46 -22.50 6.16
N PHE A 208 -5.54 -21.73 6.02
CA PHE A 208 -6.35 -21.69 4.81
C PHE A 208 -5.51 -21.28 3.58
N ALA A 209 -4.73 -20.21 3.69
CA ALA A 209 -3.91 -19.69 2.60
C ALA A 209 -2.84 -20.70 2.16
N GLU A 210 -2.16 -21.36 3.10
CA GLU A 210 -1.20 -22.41 2.80
C GLU A 210 -1.86 -23.61 2.12
N GLN A 211 -3.00 -24.09 2.64
CA GLN A 211 -3.78 -25.18 2.03
C GLN A 211 -4.27 -24.85 0.63
N ASN A 212 -4.51 -23.58 0.37
CA ASN A 212 -4.90 -23.08 -0.95
C ASN A 212 -3.72 -22.69 -1.84
N GLY A 213 -2.48 -22.97 -1.45
CA GLY A 213 -1.27 -22.86 -2.28
C GLY A 213 -0.75 -21.44 -2.45
N LEU A 214 -1.01 -20.52 -1.50
CA LEU A 214 -0.31 -19.25 -1.44
C LEU A 214 1.14 -19.49 -1.02
N HIS A 215 2.09 -18.80 -1.68
CA HIS A 215 3.52 -19.08 -1.50
C HIS A 215 4.06 -18.74 -0.12
N ALA A 216 3.71 -17.56 0.38
CA ALA A 216 4.16 -17.04 1.66
C ALA A 216 2.99 -16.29 2.32
N PRO A 217 1.97 -17.05 2.83
CA PRO A 217 0.83 -16.44 3.50
C PRO A 217 1.27 -15.48 4.59
N LEU A 218 0.86 -14.22 4.48
CA LEU A 218 1.15 -13.14 5.41
C LEU A 218 -0.15 -12.50 5.87
N ILE A 219 -0.18 -11.97 7.08
CA ILE A 219 -1.31 -11.21 7.62
C ILE A 219 -0.81 -10.05 8.49
N LYS A 220 -1.34 -8.84 8.23
CA LYS A 220 -1.13 -7.64 9.04
C LYS A 220 -2.12 -7.64 10.21
N LEU A 221 -1.62 -7.52 11.45
CA LEU A 221 -2.39 -7.65 12.71
C LEU A 221 -2.51 -6.32 13.47
N GLY A 222 -2.25 -5.18 12.80
CA GLY A 222 -2.26 -3.85 13.40
C GLY A 222 -1.27 -3.73 14.57
N SER A 223 -1.72 -3.26 15.73
CA SER A 223 -0.87 -3.10 16.92
C SER A 223 -0.29 -4.41 17.46
N ARG A 224 -0.82 -5.56 17.06
CA ARG A 224 -0.27 -6.87 17.42
C ARG A 224 0.88 -7.30 16.52
N GLY A 225 1.21 -6.54 15.47
CA GLY A 225 2.30 -6.82 14.55
C GLY A 225 1.86 -7.55 13.30
N ALA A 226 2.55 -8.62 12.94
CA ALA A 226 2.27 -9.41 11.74
C ALA A 226 2.70 -10.87 11.90
N ALA A 227 2.11 -11.74 11.07
CA ALA A 227 2.48 -13.14 11.00
C ALA A 227 2.64 -13.56 9.53
N MET A 228 3.59 -14.47 9.27
CA MET A 228 3.82 -15.05 7.95
C MET A 228 4.19 -16.52 8.05
N LYS A 229 3.81 -17.31 7.05
CA LYS A 229 4.17 -18.72 6.98
C LYS A 229 4.99 -18.98 5.73
N VAL A 230 6.19 -19.53 5.90
CA VAL A 230 7.11 -19.85 4.79
C VAL A 230 7.57 -21.28 4.92
N LYS A 231 7.33 -22.12 3.91
CA LYS A 231 7.72 -23.54 3.89
C LYS A 231 7.25 -24.29 5.15
N GLY A 232 6.02 -24.04 5.59
CA GLY A 232 5.43 -24.67 6.77
C GLY A 232 5.85 -24.08 8.12
N ARG A 233 6.83 -23.19 8.17
CA ARG A 233 7.28 -22.53 9.40
C ARG A 233 6.54 -21.22 9.61
N LEU A 234 5.98 -21.04 10.81
CA LEU A 234 5.33 -19.80 11.24
C LEU A 234 6.37 -18.82 11.80
N TYR A 235 6.25 -17.57 11.39
CA TYR A 235 6.99 -16.42 11.90
C TYR A 235 5.98 -15.39 12.39
N GLU A 236 6.16 -14.92 13.62
CA GLU A 236 5.31 -13.90 14.24
C GLU A 236 6.21 -12.80 14.80
N VAL A 237 5.83 -11.57 14.56
CA VAL A 237 6.57 -10.37 14.99
C VAL A 237 5.60 -9.40 15.62
N ALA A 238 5.89 -8.94 16.83
CA ALA A 238 5.12 -7.90 17.50
C ALA A 238 5.42 -6.52 16.87
N SER A 239 4.43 -5.64 16.84
CA SER A 239 4.64 -4.24 16.45
C SER A 239 5.44 -3.49 17.53
N PRO A 240 6.31 -2.54 17.17
CA PRO A 240 6.91 -1.65 18.15
C PRO A 240 5.81 -0.84 18.88
N ILE A 241 6.08 -0.48 20.13
CA ILE A 241 5.18 0.39 20.92
C ILE A 241 5.41 1.82 20.46
N VAL A 242 4.35 2.47 19.96
CA VAL A 242 4.37 3.86 19.50
C VAL A 242 3.14 4.63 20.01
N ASP A 243 3.29 5.94 20.16
CA ASP A 243 2.15 6.83 20.43
C ASP A 243 1.39 7.08 19.11
N VAL A 244 0.24 6.44 18.96
CA VAL A 244 -0.56 6.47 17.74
C VAL A 244 -1.40 7.75 17.69
N ILE A 245 -1.19 8.55 16.63
CA ILE A 245 -2.00 9.73 16.31
C ILE A 245 -2.97 9.40 15.18
N ASP A 246 -2.50 8.73 14.12
CA ASP A 246 -3.24 8.50 12.91
C ASP A 246 -2.81 7.21 12.22
N THR A 247 -3.74 6.28 11.99
CA THR A 247 -3.44 4.99 11.34
C THR A 247 -3.59 5.00 9.81
N THR A 248 -3.86 6.16 9.20
CA THR A 248 -3.96 6.29 7.74
C THR A 248 -2.62 5.93 7.10
N GLY A 249 -2.65 5.07 6.08
CA GLY A 249 -1.45 4.66 5.37
C GLY A 249 -0.53 3.68 6.13
N ALA A 250 -0.89 3.24 7.35
CA ALA A 250 -0.04 2.30 8.11
C ALA A 250 0.14 0.96 7.38
N GLY A 251 -0.87 0.47 6.66
CA GLY A 251 -0.77 -0.70 5.79
C GLY A 251 0.19 -0.48 4.64
N ASP A 252 0.11 0.67 3.98
CA ASP A 252 0.97 1.06 2.86
C ASP A 252 2.43 1.20 3.30
N ALA A 253 2.67 1.79 4.48
CA ALA A 253 3.99 1.89 5.09
C ALA A 253 4.55 0.52 5.51
N PHE A 254 3.70 -0.38 6.03
CA PHE A 254 4.07 -1.78 6.29
C PHE A 254 4.52 -2.47 5.00
N ASP A 255 3.77 -2.34 3.92
CA ASP A 255 4.10 -2.93 2.62
C ASP A 255 5.43 -2.41 2.10
N ALA A 256 5.69 -1.11 2.25
CA ALA A 256 6.97 -0.52 1.89
C ALA A 256 8.14 -1.10 2.69
N GLY A 257 7.99 -1.24 4.02
CA GLY A 257 9.02 -1.84 4.88
C GLY A 257 9.28 -3.31 4.56
N PHE A 258 8.22 -4.06 4.22
CA PHE A 258 8.32 -5.44 3.78
C PHE A 258 9.07 -5.58 2.47
N ILE A 259 8.72 -4.77 1.46
CA ILE A 259 9.35 -4.75 0.14
C ILE A 259 10.81 -4.29 0.26
N ASP A 260 11.09 -3.28 1.09
CA ASP A 260 12.45 -2.81 1.34
C ASP A 260 13.34 -3.92 1.86
N ALA A 261 12.90 -4.67 2.88
CA ALA A 261 13.63 -5.79 3.44
C ALA A 261 13.80 -6.93 2.43
N LEU A 262 12.75 -7.24 1.67
CA LEU A 262 12.78 -8.26 0.63
C LEU A 262 13.85 -7.97 -0.45
N LEU A 263 14.01 -6.70 -0.83
CA LEU A 263 15.00 -6.26 -1.81
C LEU A 263 16.44 -6.29 -1.29
N ASP A 264 16.62 -6.33 0.03
CA ASP A 264 17.90 -6.56 0.71
C ASP A 264 18.17 -8.07 0.96
N ASP A 265 17.35 -8.97 0.40
CA ASP A 265 17.43 -10.42 0.62
C ASP A 265 17.35 -10.82 2.11
N ALA A 266 16.61 -10.03 2.91
CA ALA A 266 16.41 -10.28 4.34
C ALA A 266 15.62 -11.57 4.57
N ASP A 267 15.84 -12.20 5.72
CA ASP A 267 15.07 -13.37 6.11
C ASP A 267 13.60 -13.02 6.45
N PRO A 268 12.69 -14.01 6.52
CA PRO A 268 11.26 -13.74 6.77
C PRO A 268 10.96 -12.97 8.06
N VAL A 269 11.76 -13.17 9.11
CA VAL A 269 11.58 -12.46 10.39
C VAL A 269 11.95 -10.99 10.22
N ASP A 270 13.05 -10.71 9.57
CA ASP A 270 13.50 -9.35 9.35
C ASP A 270 12.63 -8.58 8.37
N CYS A 271 12.06 -9.28 7.36
CA CYS A 271 11.01 -8.67 6.51
C CYS A 271 9.81 -8.21 7.35
N LEU A 272 9.32 -9.06 8.26
CA LEU A 272 8.21 -8.69 9.16
C LEU A 272 8.59 -7.58 10.15
N ARG A 273 9.79 -7.62 10.73
CA ARG A 273 10.26 -6.60 11.69
C ARG A 273 10.31 -5.22 11.07
N ARG A 274 10.98 -5.09 9.91
CA ARG A 274 11.03 -3.80 9.18
C ARG A 274 9.65 -3.32 8.75
N ALA A 275 8.80 -4.22 8.29
CA ALA A 275 7.41 -3.91 7.94
C ALA A 275 6.62 -3.38 9.15
N CYS A 276 6.69 -4.06 10.30
CA CYS A 276 6.02 -3.62 11.54
C CYS A 276 6.56 -2.27 12.04
N ILE A 277 7.86 -2.01 11.93
CA ILE A 277 8.47 -0.73 12.29
C ILE A 277 7.93 0.37 11.37
N CYS A 278 7.96 0.18 10.05
CA CYS A 278 7.48 1.19 9.11
C CYS A 278 5.99 1.50 9.33
N GLY A 279 5.15 0.47 9.44
CA GLY A 279 3.72 0.63 9.73
C GLY A 279 3.46 1.30 11.08
N GLY A 280 4.20 0.92 12.12
CA GLY A 280 4.08 1.53 13.45
C GLY A 280 4.49 3.00 13.45
N LEU A 281 5.70 3.31 12.95
CA LEU A 281 6.23 4.67 12.95
C LEU A 281 5.41 5.64 12.10
N SER A 282 4.80 5.19 11.00
CA SER A 282 3.94 6.03 10.16
C SER A 282 2.74 6.60 10.92
N THR A 283 2.30 5.93 11.99
CA THR A 283 1.12 6.35 12.78
C THR A 283 1.38 7.49 13.77
N ARG A 284 2.62 7.94 13.92
CA ARG A 284 3.04 8.97 14.92
C ARG A 284 2.57 10.38 14.58
N LEU A 285 2.21 10.64 13.34
CA LEU A 285 1.75 11.95 12.86
C LEU A 285 0.46 11.80 12.06
N ALA A 286 -0.27 12.91 11.90
CA ALA A 286 -1.51 12.92 11.13
C ALA A 286 -1.24 12.80 9.62
N GLY A 287 -2.05 12.01 8.92
CA GLY A 287 -1.93 11.75 7.48
C GLY A 287 -0.96 10.62 7.16
N ALA A 288 -1.07 10.09 5.93
CA ALA A 288 -0.35 8.88 5.51
C ALA A 288 1.17 9.08 5.30
N LEU A 289 1.63 10.32 5.04
CA LEU A 289 3.00 10.59 4.60
C LEU A 289 3.87 11.25 5.68
N GLN A 290 3.27 11.98 6.62
CA GLN A 290 4.02 12.81 7.57
C GLN A 290 4.85 11.98 8.57
N GLY A 291 4.31 10.83 8.98
CA GLY A 291 4.95 9.92 9.95
C GLY A 291 5.90 8.88 9.33
N LEU A 292 6.08 8.87 8.01
CA LEU A 292 6.93 7.88 7.33
C LEU A 292 8.38 7.94 7.86
N PRO A 293 8.97 6.81 8.27
CA PRO A 293 10.30 6.79 8.83
C PRO A 293 11.39 6.97 7.76
N LEU A 294 12.54 7.46 8.20
CA LEU A 294 13.79 7.34 7.48
C LEU A 294 14.44 5.97 7.75
N ARG A 295 15.32 5.53 6.85
CA ARG A 295 16.07 4.26 7.01
C ARG A 295 16.84 4.17 8.33
N GLU A 296 17.42 5.26 8.78
CA GLU A 296 18.18 5.34 10.05
C GLU A 296 17.25 5.07 11.25
N GLU A 297 16.05 5.68 11.27
CA GLU A 297 15.06 5.45 12.34
C GLU A 297 14.63 4.00 12.44
N ILE A 298 14.54 3.29 11.29
CA ILE A 298 14.23 1.86 11.30
C ILE A 298 15.31 1.07 12.01
N GLY A 299 16.60 1.38 11.77
CA GLY A 299 17.73 0.73 12.43
C GLY A 299 17.68 0.92 13.95
N ASP A 300 17.48 2.15 14.41
CA ASP A 300 17.41 2.48 15.83
C ASP A 300 16.26 1.73 16.55
N ILE A 301 15.05 1.75 15.97
CA ILE A 301 13.89 1.07 16.54
C ILE A 301 14.04 -0.46 16.46
N TYR A 302 14.67 -0.97 15.40
CA TYR A 302 14.95 -2.41 15.26
C TYR A 302 15.81 -2.91 16.42
N GLU A 303 16.92 -2.22 16.74
CA GLU A 303 17.79 -2.56 17.84
C GLU A 303 17.06 -2.49 19.19
N GLN A 304 16.29 -1.43 19.42
CA GLN A 304 15.55 -1.25 20.67
C GLN A 304 14.45 -2.30 20.88
N THR A 305 13.80 -2.74 19.81
CA THR A 305 12.60 -3.58 19.92
C THR A 305 12.90 -5.08 19.86
N TYR A 306 13.90 -5.48 19.04
CA TYR A 306 14.07 -6.88 18.68
C TYR A 306 15.44 -7.50 19.05
N THR A 307 16.38 -6.69 19.56
CA THR A 307 17.72 -7.19 19.96
C THR A 307 18.00 -7.11 21.46
N SER A 308 17.05 -6.56 22.23
CA SER A 308 17.15 -6.48 23.72
C SER A 308 16.70 -7.76 24.43
#